data_536cd7f89ed0cd3c34479c520a6d2e54
#
_entry.id   536cd7f89ed0cd3c34479c520a6d2e54
#
_cell.length_a   1.000
_cell.length_b   1.000
_cell.length_c   1.000
_cell.angle_alpha   90.00
_cell.angle_beta   90.00
_cell.angle_gamma   90.00
#
_symmetry.space_group_name_H-M   'P 1'
#
loop_
_entity.id
_entity.type
_entity.pdbx_description
1 polymer ?
#
loop_
_entity_poly.entity_id
_entity_poly.type
_entity_poly.pdbx_seq_one_letter_code
_entity_poly.pdbx_strand_id
1 'polypeptide(L)'
;MKSENMLLMKHVSKTFHPGTVNEKCALDDVELVLKKGDFATIVGSNGAGKSTLSNAITGAFFVDKGLIMLDGEDITYRKEYVRSKVIGHLFQDPLKGTAPHMTIEENMALAYLRASTSKNAYFSRIRAADKKKFREQLALLGMGLEDRMKNPVGLLSGGQRQALTLLMATMVTPKILLLDEHTAALDPATAEKVLNLTKQIVAERQITCLMVTHNMHQALELGNRTLMMDGGRIVLDVSGDERARMTVEDLLSEFAKRAGKELDNDRILATVKK
;
A
#
# COMPACT_ATOMS: atom_id res chain seq x y z
N MET A 1 -13.96 8.78 22.89
CA MET A 1 -14.49 7.83 21.90
C MET A 1 -13.36 7.51 20.93
N LYS A 2 -13.01 6.22 20.71
CA LYS A 2 -12.04 5.86 19.67
C LYS A 2 -12.65 6.21 18.30
N SER A 3 -11.90 6.90 17.45
CA SER A 3 -12.35 7.21 16.09
C SER A 3 -12.68 5.91 15.34
N GLU A 4 -13.83 5.83 14.71
CA GLU A 4 -14.21 4.73 13.83
C GLU A 4 -13.39 4.77 12.54
N ASN A 5 -12.92 5.95 12.17
CA ASN A 5 -12.10 6.19 10.98
C ASN A 5 -10.64 5.88 11.27
N MET A 6 -10.04 5.05 10.42
CA MET A 6 -8.59 4.80 10.43
C MET A 6 -7.84 5.90 9.70
N LEU A 7 -8.26 6.24 8.49
CA LEU A 7 -7.70 7.34 7.70
C LEU A 7 -8.80 8.36 7.39
N LEU A 8 -8.48 9.64 7.56
CA LEU A 8 -9.32 10.74 7.14
C LEU A 8 -8.45 11.76 6.40
N MET A 9 -8.77 12.01 5.15
CA MET A 9 -8.21 13.10 4.35
C MET A 9 -9.32 14.09 4.02
N LYS A 10 -9.08 15.39 4.25
CA LYS A 10 -10.03 16.47 3.98
C LYS A 10 -9.36 17.56 3.17
N HIS A 11 -9.93 17.87 2.00
CA HIS A 11 -9.50 18.96 1.12
C HIS A 11 -8.00 18.92 0.82
N VAL A 12 -7.44 17.73 0.59
CA VAL A 12 -6.00 17.53 0.40
C VAL A 12 -5.62 17.86 -1.03
N SER A 13 -4.70 18.82 -1.17
CA SER A 13 -4.18 19.25 -2.49
C SER A 13 -2.66 19.26 -2.50
N LYS A 14 -2.08 18.95 -3.67
CA LYS A 14 -0.64 18.97 -3.92
C LYS A 14 -0.34 19.36 -5.36
N THR A 15 0.42 20.43 -5.52
CA THR A 15 0.96 20.89 -6.80
C THR A 15 2.48 20.78 -6.77
N PHE A 16 3.06 20.11 -7.75
CA PHE A 16 4.50 20.04 -7.94
C PHE A 16 4.96 21.16 -8.90
N HIS A 17 6.12 21.74 -8.63
CA HIS A 17 6.76 22.81 -9.42
C HIS A 17 5.83 24.00 -9.73
N PRO A 18 5.14 24.58 -8.72
CA PRO A 18 4.19 25.68 -8.96
C PRO A 18 4.87 26.87 -9.61
N GLY A 19 4.18 27.50 -10.57
CA GLY A 19 4.67 28.67 -11.31
C GLY A 19 5.73 28.36 -12.37
N THR A 20 5.98 27.08 -12.69
CA THR A 20 6.92 26.68 -13.75
C THR A 20 6.20 26.00 -14.91
N VAL A 21 6.90 25.82 -16.04
CA VAL A 21 6.39 25.06 -17.19
C VAL A 21 6.09 23.58 -16.89
N ASN A 22 6.63 23.07 -15.77
CA ASN A 22 6.43 21.71 -15.30
C ASN A 22 5.43 21.64 -14.14
N GLU A 23 4.64 22.70 -13.95
CA GLU A 23 3.60 22.70 -12.92
C GLU A 23 2.62 21.58 -13.14
N LYS A 24 2.38 20.80 -12.08
CA LYS A 24 1.43 19.68 -12.12
C LYS A 24 0.64 19.63 -10.81
N CYS A 25 -0.66 19.89 -10.90
CA CYS A 25 -1.60 19.56 -9.83
C CYS A 25 -1.75 18.03 -9.79
N ALA A 26 -1.21 17.41 -8.76
CA ALA A 26 -1.16 15.94 -8.64
C ALA A 26 -2.23 15.39 -7.68
N LEU A 27 -2.67 16.21 -6.72
CA LEU A 27 -3.86 15.99 -5.90
C LEU A 27 -4.67 17.30 -5.89
N ASP A 28 -5.97 17.19 -6.15
CA ASP A 28 -6.88 18.31 -6.28
C ASP A 28 -8.12 18.07 -5.43
N ASP A 29 -8.14 18.70 -4.26
CA ASP A 29 -9.26 18.67 -3.30
C ASP A 29 -9.71 17.24 -2.92
N VAL A 30 -8.75 16.38 -2.58
CA VAL A 30 -9.02 14.98 -2.28
C VAL A 30 -9.67 14.84 -0.91
N GLU A 31 -10.82 14.19 -0.88
CA GLU A 31 -11.50 13.71 0.33
C GLU A 31 -11.51 12.18 0.33
N LEU A 32 -11.07 11.57 1.45
CA LEU A 32 -11.06 10.12 1.62
C LEU A 32 -11.25 9.77 3.10
N VAL A 33 -12.16 8.89 3.38
CA VAL A 33 -12.34 8.28 4.71
C VAL A 33 -12.22 6.78 4.57
N LEU A 34 -11.28 6.15 5.28
CA LEU A 34 -11.24 4.69 5.44
C LEU A 34 -11.58 4.34 6.89
N LYS A 35 -12.52 3.43 7.07
CA LYS A 35 -12.86 2.87 8.38
C LYS A 35 -11.83 1.81 8.79
N LYS A 36 -11.80 1.50 10.09
CA LYS A 36 -10.97 0.40 10.60
C LYS A 36 -11.38 -0.92 9.95
N GLY A 37 -10.39 -1.64 9.41
CA GLY A 37 -10.61 -2.91 8.71
C GLY A 37 -11.03 -2.79 7.25
N ASP A 38 -11.22 -1.57 6.71
CA ASP A 38 -11.46 -1.40 5.27
C ASP A 38 -10.25 -1.92 4.49
N PHE A 39 -10.53 -2.68 3.44
CA PHE A 39 -9.59 -2.97 2.39
C PHE A 39 -10.08 -2.29 1.10
N ALA A 40 -9.55 -1.10 0.84
CA ALA A 40 -9.90 -0.33 -0.34
C ALA A 40 -8.88 -0.55 -1.47
N THR A 41 -9.37 -0.69 -2.70
CA THR A 41 -8.55 -0.71 -3.91
C THR A 41 -8.66 0.62 -4.64
N ILE A 42 -7.57 1.09 -5.23
CA ILE A 42 -7.54 2.30 -6.06
C ILE A 42 -7.11 1.95 -7.48
N VAL A 43 -7.91 2.36 -8.45
CA VAL A 43 -7.62 2.27 -9.87
C VAL A 43 -7.65 3.64 -10.53
N GLY A 44 -7.18 3.74 -11.77
CA GLY A 44 -7.17 4.98 -12.55
C GLY A 44 -6.02 5.01 -13.54
N SER A 45 -6.07 5.97 -14.47
CA SER A 45 -5.05 6.15 -15.52
C SER A 45 -3.65 6.46 -14.96
N ASN A 46 -2.63 6.33 -15.80
CA ASN A 46 -1.29 6.80 -15.45
C ASN A 46 -1.31 8.30 -15.23
N GLY A 47 -0.69 8.74 -14.14
CA GLY A 47 -0.71 10.16 -13.76
C GLY A 47 -1.98 10.64 -13.05
N ALA A 48 -2.96 9.78 -12.78
CA ALA A 48 -4.20 10.13 -12.07
C ALA A 48 -4.00 10.58 -10.61
N GLY A 49 -2.78 10.41 -10.03
CA GLY A 49 -2.49 10.82 -8.66
C GLY A 49 -2.41 9.67 -7.64
N LYS A 50 -2.58 8.40 -8.05
CA LYS A 50 -2.63 7.24 -7.14
C LYS A 50 -1.39 7.12 -6.23
N SER A 51 -0.20 7.06 -6.82
CA SER A 51 1.06 6.99 -6.02
C SER A 51 1.33 8.30 -5.27
N THR A 52 0.85 9.44 -5.79
CA THR A 52 0.92 10.71 -5.07
C THR A 52 0.06 10.67 -3.82
N LEU A 53 -1.12 10.06 -3.87
CA LEU A 53 -1.99 9.86 -2.71
C LEU A 53 -1.30 9.00 -1.64
N SER A 54 -0.72 7.85 -2.03
CA SER A 54 0.05 6.98 -1.14
C SER A 54 1.22 7.74 -0.50
N ASN A 55 1.97 8.50 -1.29
CA ASN A 55 3.09 9.31 -0.84
C ASN A 55 2.68 10.48 0.10
N ALA A 56 1.50 11.07 -0.11
CA ALA A 56 0.93 12.06 0.81
C ALA A 56 0.62 11.44 2.18
N ILE A 57 0.08 10.22 2.21
CA ILE A 57 -0.21 9.49 3.45
C ILE A 57 1.08 9.10 4.17
N THR A 58 2.10 8.60 3.46
CA THR A 58 3.40 8.23 4.07
C THR A 58 4.21 9.43 4.52
N GLY A 59 3.96 10.63 3.95
CA GLY A 59 4.70 11.85 4.26
C GLY A 59 6.02 11.98 3.51
N ALA A 60 6.14 11.36 2.33
CA ALA A 60 7.27 11.54 1.41
C ALA A 60 7.43 13.01 0.97
N PHE A 61 6.35 13.78 1.04
CA PHE A 61 6.29 15.23 0.93
C PHE A 61 5.16 15.78 1.81
N PHE A 62 5.14 17.08 2.03
CA PHE A 62 4.02 17.76 2.68
C PHE A 62 3.01 18.22 1.64
N VAL A 63 1.72 18.08 1.97
CA VAL A 63 0.63 18.61 1.16
C VAL A 63 0.58 20.13 1.23
N ASP A 64 0.04 20.77 0.21
CA ASP A 64 -0.04 22.23 0.16
C ASP A 64 -1.27 22.75 0.90
N LYS A 65 -2.36 21.95 0.90
CA LYS A 65 -3.62 22.25 1.61
C LYS A 65 -4.22 20.98 2.17
N GLY A 66 -5.12 21.13 3.13
CA GLY A 66 -5.93 20.06 3.68
C GLY A 66 -5.37 19.45 4.96
N LEU A 67 -6.03 18.38 5.39
CA LEU A 67 -5.77 17.69 6.65
C LEU A 67 -5.69 16.19 6.40
N ILE A 68 -4.69 15.53 7.01
CA ILE A 68 -4.54 14.07 7.00
C ILE A 68 -4.51 13.58 8.44
N MET A 69 -5.50 12.77 8.83
CA MET A 69 -5.56 12.16 10.15
C MET A 69 -5.44 10.64 10.04
N LEU A 70 -4.70 10.02 10.94
CA LEU A 70 -4.55 8.58 11.06
C LEU A 70 -4.93 8.14 12.49
N ASP A 71 -5.98 7.31 12.60
CA ASP A 71 -6.52 6.82 13.89
C ASP A 71 -6.79 7.95 14.90
N GLY A 72 -7.35 9.07 14.40
CA GLY A 72 -7.68 10.25 15.20
C GLY A 72 -6.52 11.20 15.49
N GLU A 73 -5.31 10.91 15.02
CA GLU A 73 -4.14 11.79 15.17
C GLU A 73 -3.86 12.57 13.88
N ASP A 74 -3.64 13.88 13.98
CA ASP A 74 -3.19 14.70 12.86
C ASP A 74 -1.74 14.34 12.50
N ILE A 75 -1.54 13.89 11.26
CA ILE A 75 -0.23 13.53 10.70
C ILE A 75 0.19 14.45 9.56
N THR A 76 -0.58 15.50 9.23
CA THR A 76 -0.41 16.34 8.03
C THR A 76 1.02 16.83 7.83
N TYR A 77 1.68 17.25 8.89
CA TYR A 77 3.06 17.76 8.86
C TYR A 77 4.05 16.89 9.65
N ARG A 78 3.66 15.65 10.01
CA ARG A 78 4.60 14.70 10.62
C ARG A 78 5.57 14.17 9.55
N LYS A 79 6.84 14.12 9.87
CA LYS A 79 7.89 13.61 8.97
C LYS A 79 7.69 12.12 8.67
N GLU A 80 8.10 11.68 7.49
CA GLU A 80 7.97 10.31 7.00
C GLU A 80 8.47 9.26 8.01
N TYR A 81 9.66 9.45 8.61
CA TYR A 81 10.20 8.50 9.58
C TYR A 81 9.35 8.33 10.84
N VAL A 82 8.52 9.32 11.20
CA VAL A 82 7.56 9.22 12.32
C VAL A 82 6.36 8.39 11.89
N ARG A 83 5.83 8.66 10.68
CA ARG A 83 4.69 7.94 10.13
C ARG A 83 5.03 6.48 9.81
N SER A 84 6.26 6.18 9.36
CA SER A 84 6.71 4.83 9.01
C SER A 84 6.71 3.84 10.18
N LYS A 85 6.60 4.32 11.44
CA LYS A 85 6.44 3.46 12.61
C LYS A 85 5.07 2.79 12.68
N VAL A 86 4.05 3.42 12.10
CA VAL A 86 2.64 3.00 12.19
C VAL A 86 2.00 2.78 10.82
N ILE A 87 2.67 3.13 9.73
CA ILE A 87 2.24 2.91 8.35
C ILE A 87 3.14 1.83 7.74
N GLY A 88 2.54 0.72 7.28
CA GLY A 88 3.21 -0.25 6.42
C GLY A 88 3.13 0.22 4.97
N HIS A 89 4.22 0.14 4.22
CA HIS A 89 4.24 0.52 2.80
C HIS A 89 5.02 -0.48 1.98
N LEU A 90 4.37 -1.05 0.97
CA LEU A 90 4.98 -1.86 -0.07
C LEU A 90 5.05 -1.04 -1.36
N PHE A 91 6.25 -0.99 -1.91
CA PHE A 91 6.53 -0.29 -3.17
C PHE A 91 6.34 -1.22 -4.36
N GLN A 92 6.13 -0.65 -5.53
CA GLN A 92 6.12 -1.37 -6.81
C GLN A 92 7.46 -2.09 -7.04
N ASP A 93 8.58 -1.43 -6.74
CA ASP A 93 9.92 -2.02 -6.75
C ASP A 93 10.25 -2.57 -5.35
N PRO A 94 10.34 -3.91 -5.18
CA PRO A 94 10.62 -4.52 -3.88
C PRO A 94 12.04 -4.19 -3.35
N LEU A 95 12.94 -3.69 -4.18
CA LEU A 95 14.25 -3.22 -3.72
C LEU A 95 14.15 -2.02 -2.79
N LYS A 96 13.17 -1.13 -3.03
CA LYS A 96 12.96 0.07 -2.19
C LYS A 96 12.55 -0.25 -0.75
N GLY A 97 11.99 -1.43 -0.52
CA GLY A 97 11.56 -1.89 0.81
C GLY A 97 12.63 -2.67 1.56
N THR A 98 13.81 -2.91 0.99
CA THR A 98 14.85 -3.80 1.54
C THR A 98 16.24 -3.19 1.46
N ALA A 99 17.16 -3.69 2.30
CA ALA A 99 18.60 -3.47 2.19
C ALA A 99 19.23 -4.71 1.51
N PRO A 100 19.47 -4.69 0.18
CA PRO A 100 19.80 -5.90 -0.58
C PRO A 100 21.14 -6.56 -0.19
N HIS A 101 22.08 -5.78 0.34
CA HIS A 101 23.38 -6.29 0.81
C HIS A 101 23.33 -6.90 2.21
N MET A 102 22.25 -6.64 2.98
CA MET A 102 22.04 -7.21 4.29
C MET A 102 21.32 -8.56 4.17
N THR A 103 21.49 -9.39 5.19
CA THR A 103 20.81 -10.69 5.30
C THR A 103 19.32 -10.53 5.54
N ILE A 104 18.55 -11.61 5.30
CA ILE A 104 17.11 -11.66 5.63
C ILE A 104 16.88 -11.33 7.11
N GLU A 105 17.68 -11.93 8.02
CA GLU A 105 17.59 -11.68 9.47
C GLU A 105 17.80 -10.21 9.81
N GLU A 106 18.80 -9.56 9.21
CA GLU A 106 19.10 -8.14 9.45
C GLU A 106 18.00 -7.22 8.92
N ASN A 107 17.46 -7.50 7.74
CA ASN A 107 16.31 -6.76 7.20
C ASN A 107 15.08 -6.87 8.12
N MET A 108 14.76 -8.09 8.59
CA MET A 108 13.68 -8.29 9.55
C MET A 108 13.92 -7.56 10.87
N ALA A 109 15.17 -7.57 11.35
CA ALA A 109 15.55 -6.86 12.56
C ALA A 109 15.33 -5.35 12.44
N LEU A 110 15.72 -4.75 11.31
CA LEU A 110 15.49 -3.33 11.03
C LEU A 110 13.99 -3.00 10.99
N ALA A 111 13.18 -3.83 10.33
CA ALA A 111 11.73 -3.64 10.26
C ALA A 111 11.08 -3.74 11.65
N TYR A 112 11.49 -4.72 12.46
CA TYR A 112 11.01 -4.90 13.83
C TYR A 112 11.36 -3.70 14.72
N LEU A 113 12.61 -3.23 14.68
CA LEU A 113 13.08 -2.10 15.49
C LEU A 113 12.40 -0.79 15.07
N ARG A 114 12.17 -0.57 13.77
CA ARG A 114 11.47 0.61 13.26
C ARG A 114 10.07 0.75 13.85
N ALA A 115 9.33 -0.33 13.91
CA ALA A 115 7.94 -0.36 14.38
C ALA A 115 7.85 -0.49 15.92
N SER A 116 8.95 -0.74 16.61
CA SER A 116 8.97 -0.87 18.06
C SER A 116 8.70 0.46 18.74
N THR A 117 7.76 0.46 19.68
CA THR A 117 7.45 1.62 20.54
C THR A 117 8.39 1.76 21.73
N SER A 118 9.33 0.84 21.92
CA SER A 118 10.28 0.87 23.02
C SER A 118 11.17 2.11 22.94
N LYS A 119 11.20 2.91 24.02
CA LYS A 119 12.11 4.08 24.16
C LYS A 119 13.59 3.69 24.06
N ASN A 120 13.91 2.41 24.27
CA ASN A 120 15.25 1.84 24.22
C ASN A 120 15.53 1.09 22.91
N ALA A 121 14.77 1.32 21.83
CA ALA A 121 14.97 0.63 20.55
C ALA A 121 16.41 0.77 20.01
N TYR A 122 17.07 1.90 20.24
CA TYR A 122 18.48 2.11 19.87
C TYR A 122 19.48 1.20 20.63
N PHE A 123 19.11 0.70 21.79
CA PHE A 123 19.92 -0.23 22.59
C PHE A 123 19.37 -1.66 22.59
N SER A 124 18.27 -1.90 21.88
CA SER A 124 17.64 -3.21 21.81
C SER A 124 18.47 -4.13 20.93
N ARG A 125 19.17 -5.08 21.55
CA ARG A 125 19.82 -6.17 20.81
C ARG A 125 18.76 -7.17 20.39
N ILE A 126 18.82 -7.62 19.13
CA ILE A 126 18.02 -8.75 18.64
C ILE A 126 18.47 -10.00 19.41
N ARG A 127 17.55 -10.57 20.17
CA ARG A 127 17.80 -11.75 21.03
C ARG A 127 17.54 -13.04 20.25
N ALA A 128 18.01 -14.16 20.76
CA ALA A 128 17.73 -15.48 20.20
C ALA A 128 16.21 -15.76 20.07
N ALA A 129 15.42 -15.28 21.04
CA ALA A 129 13.95 -15.38 20.98
C ALA A 129 13.34 -14.60 19.81
N ASP A 130 13.89 -13.42 19.47
CA ASP A 130 13.43 -12.63 18.32
C ASP A 130 13.76 -13.34 17.01
N LYS A 131 14.96 -13.92 16.90
CA LYS A 131 15.38 -14.72 15.74
C LYS A 131 14.50 -15.96 15.54
N LYS A 132 14.09 -16.60 16.63
CA LYS A 132 13.13 -17.72 16.57
C LYS A 132 11.79 -17.26 16.00
N LYS A 133 11.25 -16.14 16.48
CA LYS A 133 10.02 -15.54 15.95
C LYS A 133 10.16 -15.18 14.46
N PHE A 134 11.30 -14.62 14.05
CA PHE A 134 11.55 -14.32 12.64
C PHE A 134 11.49 -15.58 11.78
N ARG A 135 12.11 -16.67 12.24
CA ARG A 135 12.09 -17.98 11.55
C ARG A 135 10.65 -18.49 11.42
N GLU A 136 9.88 -18.46 12.50
CA GLU A 136 8.47 -18.89 12.52
C GLU A 136 7.62 -18.06 11.54
N GLN A 137 7.82 -16.75 11.49
CA GLN A 137 7.10 -15.87 10.56
C GLN A 137 7.51 -16.10 9.11
N LEU A 138 8.80 -16.35 8.84
CA LEU A 138 9.28 -16.68 7.49
C LEU A 138 8.71 -18.01 7.00
N ALA A 139 8.58 -18.99 7.87
CA ALA A 139 7.98 -20.30 7.53
C ALA A 139 6.53 -20.17 7.05
N LEU A 140 5.76 -19.17 7.56
CA LEU A 140 4.39 -18.91 7.09
C LEU A 140 4.33 -18.49 5.62
N LEU A 141 5.42 -18.00 5.05
CA LEU A 141 5.48 -17.63 3.63
C LEU A 141 5.52 -18.85 2.71
N GLY A 142 5.92 -20.03 3.21
CA GLY A 142 6.02 -21.26 2.42
C GLY A 142 7.04 -21.17 1.27
N MET A 143 8.11 -20.37 1.43
CA MET A 143 9.11 -20.08 0.38
C MET A 143 10.53 -20.53 0.74
N GLY A 144 10.72 -21.26 1.85
CA GLY A 144 12.01 -21.75 2.33
C GLY A 144 12.97 -20.64 2.80
N LEU A 145 12.45 -19.47 3.17
CA LEU A 145 13.26 -18.34 3.64
C LEU A 145 13.73 -18.51 5.07
N GLU A 146 13.01 -19.29 5.87
CA GLU A 146 13.33 -19.64 7.25
C GLU A 146 14.66 -20.35 7.41
N ASP A 147 15.10 -21.10 6.39
CA ASP A 147 16.40 -21.79 6.37
C ASP A 147 17.52 -20.96 5.74
N ARG A 148 17.17 -19.83 5.17
CA ARG A 148 18.08 -18.95 4.44
C ARG A 148 18.28 -17.59 5.10
N MET A 149 17.98 -17.45 6.40
CA MET A 149 18.00 -16.18 7.14
C MET A 149 19.35 -15.44 7.08
N LYS A 150 20.45 -16.15 6.85
CA LYS A 150 21.80 -15.58 6.71
C LYS A 150 22.16 -15.18 5.27
N ASN A 151 21.31 -15.47 4.30
CA ASN A 151 21.57 -15.09 2.92
C ASN A 151 21.22 -13.61 2.70
N PRO A 152 21.99 -12.89 1.87
CA PRO A 152 21.66 -11.54 1.45
C PRO A 152 20.31 -11.49 0.72
N VAL A 153 19.52 -10.46 1.01
CA VAL A 153 18.20 -10.27 0.36
C VAL A 153 18.32 -10.05 -1.14
N GLY A 154 19.43 -9.49 -1.61
CA GLY A 154 19.72 -9.32 -3.03
C GLY A 154 19.73 -10.62 -3.86
N LEU A 155 19.92 -11.78 -3.22
CA LEU A 155 19.91 -13.10 -3.86
C LEU A 155 18.50 -13.72 -3.96
N LEU A 156 17.47 -13.07 -3.41
CA LEU A 156 16.09 -13.55 -3.49
C LEU A 156 15.47 -13.26 -4.86
N SER A 157 14.58 -14.16 -5.30
CA SER A 157 13.73 -13.86 -6.45
C SER A 157 12.81 -12.66 -6.16
N GLY A 158 12.26 -12.04 -7.21
CA GLY A 158 11.31 -10.92 -7.07
C GLY A 158 10.16 -11.25 -6.13
N GLY A 159 9.53 -12.41 -6.30
CA GLY A 159 8.42 -12.85 -5.47
C GLY A 159 8.81 -13.15 -4.01
N GLN A 160 9.97 -13.80 -3.79
CA GLN A 160 10.48 -14.02 -2.45
C GLN A 160 10.77 -12.70 -1.72
N ARG A 161 11.34 -11.72 -2.43
CA ARG A 161 11.62 -10.39 -1.89
C ARG A 161 10.33 -9.64 -1.58
N GLN A 162 9.32 -9.74 -2.46
CA GLN A 162 8.02 -9.11 -2.25
C GLN A 162 7.30 -9.71 -1.04
N ALA A 163 7.29 -11.03 -0.90
CA ALA A 163 6.72 -11.70 0.26
C ALA A 163 7.45 -11.33 1.56
N LEU A 164 8.79 -11.25 1.52
CA LEU A 164 9.59 -10.77 2.66
C LEU A 164 9.23 -9.31 3.01
N THR A 165 9.10 -8.43 2.02
CA THR A 165 8.74 -7.02 2.25
C THR A 165 7.35 -6.89 2.88
N LEU A 166 6.37 -7.69 2.41
CA LEU A 166 5.04 -7.75 3.01
C LEU A 166 5.11 -8.21 4.47
N LEU A 167 5.85 -9.27 4.76
CA LEU A 167 6.06 -9.74 6.12
C LEU A 167 6.68 -8.64 6.99
N MET A 168 7.75 -8.00 6.52
CA MET A 168 8.42 -6.90 7.23
C MET A 168 7.50 -5.71 7.51
N ALA A 169 6.63 -5.35 6.56
CA ALA A 169 5.67 -4.26 6.73
C ALA A 169 4.56 -4.58 7.72
N THR A 170 4.32 -5.86 7.98
CA THR A 170 3.22 -6.35 8.82
C THR A 170 3.67 -7.07 10.10
N MET A 171 4.98 -7.27 10.34
CA MET A 171 5.53 -7.93 11.55
C MET A 171 4.99 -7.34 12.86
N VAL A 172 4.94 -6.02 12.91
CA VAL A 172 4.18 -5.27 13.90
C VAL A 172 2.98 -4.71 13.15
N THR A 173 1.78 -5.06 13.58
CA THR A 173 0.55 -4.68 12.88
C THR A 173 0.48 -3.18 12.68
N PRO A 174 0.54 -2.67 11.44
CA PRO A 174 0.45 -1.24 11.17
C PRO A 174 -0.99 -0.76 11.34
N LYS A 175 -1.18 0.55 11.56
CA LYS A 175 -2.50 1.17 11.54
C LYS A 175 -3.12 1.11 10.14
N ILE A 176 -2.31 1.35 9.12
CA ILE A 176 -2.70 1.22 7.70
C ILE A 176 -1.56 0.58 6.91
N LEU A 177 -1.92 -0.27 5.94
CA LEU A 177 -1.02 -0.88 4.97
C LEU A 177 -1.29 -0.28 3.59
N LEU A 178 -0.27 0.32 3.00
CA LEU A 178 -0.30 0.86 1.64
C LEU A 178 0.42 -0.10 0.71
N LEU A 179 -0.24 -0.50 -0.37
CA LEU A 179 0.27 -1.43 -1.37
C LEU A 179 0.28 -0.72 -2.73
N ASP A 180 1.46 -0.36 -3.24
CA ASP A 180 1.58 0.33 -4.53
C ASP A 180 2.02 -0.66 -5.61
N GLU A 181 1.06 -1.19 -6.37
CA GLU A 181 1.26 -2.12 -7.50
C GLU A 181 2.24 -3.28 -7.18
N HIS A 182 2.19 -3.76 -5.96
CA HIS A 182 3.21 -4.63 -5.37
C HIS A 182 3.37 -6.00 -6.03
N THR A 183 2.56 -6.34 -7.02
CA THR A 183 2.65 -7.59 -7.78
C THR A 183 2.90 -7.38 -9.28
N ALA A 184 2.98 -6.12 -9.74
CA ALA A 184 3.03 -5.80 -11.17
C ALA A 184 4.32 -6.30 -11.87
N ALA A 185 5.41 -6.45 -11.14
CA ALA A 185 6.71 -6.89 -11.67
C ALA A 185 6.94 -8.41 -11.52
N LEU A 186 5.93 -9.17 -11.06
CA LEU A 186 6.03 -10.61 -10.82
C LEU A 186 5.40 -11.40 -11.97
N ASP A 187 5.87 -12.64 -12.15
CA ASP A 187 5.17 -13.59 -13.00
C ASP A 187 3.78 -13.94 -12.43
N PRO A 188 2.81 -14.38 -13.26
CA PRO A 188 1.43 -14.55 -12.84
C PRO A 188 1.25 -15.50 -11.63
N ALA A 189 1.97 -16.62 -11.62
CA ALA A 189 1.85 -17.62 -10.55
C ALA A 189 2.40 -17.10 -9.21
N THR A 190 3.50 -16.35 -9.26
CA THR A 190 4.10 -15.72 -8.08
C THR A 190 3.24 -14.54 -7.61
N ALA A 191 2.69 -13.74 -8.53
CA ALA A 191 1.79 -12.64 -8.20
C ALA A 191 0.55 -13.13 -7.44
N GLU A 192 -0.07 -14.22 -7.90
CA GLU A 192 -1.22 -14.84 -7.24
C GLU A 192 -0.87 -15.31 -5.81
N LYS A 193 0.27 -15.97 -5.62
CA LYS A 193 0.74 -16.38 -4.27
C LYS A 193 0.91 -15.18 -3.34
N VAL A 194 1.53 -14.10 -3.81
CA VAL A 194 1.73 -12.88 -3.00
C VAL A 194 0.40 -12.21 -2.69
N LEU A 195 -0.55 -12.17 -3.64
CA LEU A 195 -1.90 -11.62 -3.41
C LEU A 195 -2.67 -12.44 -2.38
N ASN A 196 -2.63 -13.77 -2.47
CA ASN A 196 -3.29 -14.65 -1.50
C ASN A 196 -2.70 -14.47 -0.10
N LEU A 197 -1.38 -14.38 0.01
CA LEU A 197 -0.70 -14.06 1.27
C LEU A 197 -1.11 -12.69 1.81
N THR A 198 -1.23 -11.69 0.94
CA THR A 198 -1.71 -10.34 1.31
C THR A 198 -3.14 -10.39 1.87
N LYS A 199 -4.06 -11.10 1.17
CA LYS A 199 -5.45 -11.29 1.63
C LYS A 199 -5.47 -11.93 3.03
N GLN A 200 -4.71 -13.00 3.21
CA GLN A 200 -4.64 -13.73 4.47
C GLN A 200 -4.13 -12.84 5.61
N ILE A 201 -2.99 -12.18 5.45
CA ILE A 201 -2.39 -11.34 6.50
C ILE A 201 -3.30 -10.17 6.87
N VAL A 202 -3.90 -9.50 5.86
CA VAL A 202 -4.81 -8.37 6.08
C VAL A 202 -6.05 -8.81 6.85
N ALA A 203 -6.66 -9.95 6.46
CA ALA A 203 -7.84 -10.49 7.11
C ALA A 203 -7.57 -10.98 8.55
N GLU A 204 -6.52 -11.79 8.75
CA GLU A 204 -6.17 -12.33 10.07
C GLU A 204 -5.83 -11.24 11.09
N ARG A 205 -5.18 -10.17 10.65
CA ARG A 205 -4.74 -9.08 11.53
C ARG A 205 -5.67 -7.88 11.53
N GLN A 206 -6.77 -7.94 10.78
CA GLN A 206 -7.77 -6.85 10.64
C GLN A 206 -7.10 -5.50 10.28
N ILE A 207 -6.12 -5.54 9.36
CA ILE A 207 -5.37 -4.35 8.95
C ILE A 207 -6.23 -3.53 7.99
N THR A 208 -6.33 -2.22 8.22
CA THR A 208 -6.87 -1.30 7.21
C THR A 208 -5.87 -1.21 6.05
N CYS A 209 -6.34 -1.43 4.82
CA CYS A 209 -5.49 -1.55 3.65
C CYS A 209 -5.95 -0.61 2.53
N LEU A 210 -4.99 0.02 1.85
CA LEU A 210 -5.20 0.78 0.63
C LEU A 210 -4.26 0.25 -0.44
N MET A 211 -4.82 -0.35 -1.49
CA MET A 211 -4.06 -1.01 -2.55
C MET A 211 -4.25 -0.30 -3.89
N VAL A 212 -3.16 0.18 -4.45
CA VAL A 212 -3.12 0.66 -5.84
C VAL A 212 -2.92 -0.52 -6.78
N THR A 213 -3.75 -0.63 -7.80
CA THR A 213 -3.62 -1.65 -8.85
C THR A 213 -4.04 -1.08 -10.21
N HIS A 214 -3.44 -1.63 -11.28
CA HIS A 214 -3.91 -1.39 -12.65
C HIS A 214 -4.87 -2.47 -13.13
N ASN A 215 -5.04 -3.55 -12.38
CA ASN A 215 -5.89 -4.66 -12.74
C ASN A 215 -7.31 -4.45 -12.19
N MET A 216 -8.28 -4.22 -13.09
CA MET A 216 -9.69 -3.96 -12.74
C MET A 216 -10.36 -5.18 -12.09
N HIS A 217 -10.02 -6.41 -12.51
CA HIS A 217 -10.53 -7.63 -11.86
C HIS A 217 -10.04 -7.72 -10.42
N GLN A 218 -8.74 -7.50 -10.19
CA GLN A 218 -8.20 -7.46 -8.83
C GLN A 218 -8.86 -6.36 -7.99
N ALA A 219 -9.15 -5.19 -8.59
CA ALA A 219 -9.78 -4.09 -7.89
C ALA A 219 -11.19 -4.43 -7.40
N LEU A 220 -11.94 -5.24 -8.14
CA LEU A 220 -13.27 -5.72 -7.75
C LEU A 220 -13.22 -7.00 -6.90
N GLU A 221 -12.21 -7.85 -7.07
CA GLU A 221 -12.07 -9.09 -6.31
C GLU A 221 -11.53 -8.87 -4.89
N LEU A 222 -10.60 -7.90 -4.74
CA LEU A 222 -9.90 -7.64 -3.49
C LEU A 222 -10.62 -6.60 -2.65
N GLY A 223 -10.69 -6.86 -1.34
CA GLY A 223 -11.23 -5.92 -0.38
C GLY A 223 -12.74 -5.70 -0.47
N ASN A 224 -13.20 -4.65 0.16
CA ASN A 224 -14.63 -4.30 0.33
C ASN A 224 -15.01 -2.95 -0.27
N ARG A 225 -14.05 -2.21 -0.86
CA ARG A 225 -14.26 -0.87 -1.43
C ARG A 225 -13.37 -0.65 -2.65
N THR A 226 -13.88 0.00 -3.67
CA THR A 226 -13.12 0.35 -4.88
C THR A 226 -13.23 1.84 -5.14
N LEU A 227 -12.08 2.47 -5.24
CA LEU A 227 -11.92 3.89 -5.55
C LEU A 227 -11.36 4.04 -6.96
N MET A 228 -11.76 5.08 -7.65
CA MET A 228 -11.18 5.43 -8.94
C MET A 228 -10.71 6.87 -8.92
N MET A 229 -9.48 7.08 -9.38
CA MET A 229 -8.87 8.41 -9.46
C MET A 229 -8.66 8.83 -10.92
N ASP A 230 -8.93 10.11 -11.17
CA ASP A 230 -8.54 10.82 -12.40
C ASP A 230 -8.20 12.28 -12.09
N GLY A 231 -7.19 12.82 -12.77
CA GLY A 231 -6.81 14.23 -12.65
C GLY A 231 -6.52 14.70 -11.23
N GLY A 232 -6.01 13.82 -10.35
CA GLY A 232 -5.74 14.14 -8.95
C GLY A 232 -6.95 14.09 -8.02
N ARG A 233 -8.13 13.68 -8.51
CA ARG A 233 -9.40 13.60 -7.75
C ARG A 233 -9.87 12.17 -7.62
N ILE A 234 -10.63 11.86 -6.57
CA ILE A 234 -11.41 10.63 -6.48
C ILE A 234 -12.73 10.87 -7.22
N VAL A 235 -12.91 10.19 -8.36
CA VAL A 235 -14.08 10.36 -9.23
C VAL A 235 -15.15 9.29 -8.99
N LEU A 236 -14.77 8.16 -8.42
CA LEU A 236 -15.68 7.07 -8.06
C LEU A 236 -15.29 6.47 -6.72
N ASP A 237 -16.28 6.13 -5.91
CA ASP A 237 -16.12 5.47 -4.63
C ASP A 237 -17.31 4.53 -4.41
N VAL A 238 -17.07 3.23 -4.52
CA VAL A 238 -18.10 2.19 -4.43
C VAL A 238 -17.75 1.15 -3.38
N SER A 239 -18.76 0.72 -2.63
CA SER A 239 -18.62 -0.27 -1.56
C SER A 239 -19.94 -1.06 -1.37
N GLY A 240 -19.91 -2.10 -0.53
CA GLY A 240 -21.11 -2.88 -0.19
C GLY A 240 -21.75 -3.56 -1.40
N ASP A 241 -23.09 -3.60 -1.40
CA ASP A 241 -23.89 -4.31 -2.40
C ASP A 241 -23.74 -3.76 -3.82
N GLU A 242 -23.54 -2.45 -3.95
CA GLU A 242 -23.29 -1.81 -5.24
C GLU A 242 -22.00 -2.38 -5.87
N ARG A 243 -20.92 -2.36 -5.13
CA ARG A 243 -19.63 -2.92 -5.57
C ARG A 243 -19.71 -4.42 -5.85
N ALA A 244 -20.41 -5.18 -5.00
CA ALA A 244 -20.51 -6.63 -5.13
C ALA A 244 -21.20 -7.09 -6.43
N ARG A 245 -22.03 -6.23 -7.04
CA ARG A 245 -22.74 -6.50 -8.30
C ARG A 245 -22.02 -5.92 -9.51
N MET A 246 -21.00 -5.08 -9.30
CA MET A 246 -20.27 -4.43 -10.39
C MET A 246 -19.42 -5.41 -11.17
N THR A 247 -19.52 -5.31 -12.50
CA THR A 247 -18.58 -5.91 -13.45
C THR A 247 -17.44 -4.93 -13.77
N VAL A 248 -16.43 -5.41 -14.47
CA VAL A 248 -15.34 -4.52 -14.97
C VAL A 248 -15.90 -3.53 -15.98
N GLU A 249 -16.84 -3.94 -16.81
CA GLU A 249 -17.52 -3.11 -17.80
C GLU A 249 -18.30 -1.98 -17.12
N ASP A 250 -19.01 -2.28 -16.02
CA ASP A 250 -19.74 -1.29 -15.25
C ASP A 250 -18.78 -0.25 -14.65
N LEU A 251 -17.66 -0.73 -14.09
CA LEU A 251 -16.62 0.13 -13.51
C LEU A 251 -16.02 1.09 -14.56
N LEU A 252 -15.73 0.58 -15.76
CA LEU A 252 -15.24 1.37 -16.90
C LEU A 252 -16.29 2.38 -17.38
N SER A 253 -17.54 1.97 -17.49
CA SER A 253 -18.66 2.84 -17.90
C SER A 253 -18.88 3.98 -16.90
N GLU A 254 -18.87 3.69 -15.61
CA GLU A 254 -18.99 4.73 -14.56
C GLU A 254 -17.80 5.70 -14.58
N PHE A 255 -16.60 5.19 -14.84
CA PHE A 255 -15.43 6.05 -15.02
C PHE A 255 -15.61 6.99 -16.22
N ALA A 256 -15.95 6.46 -17.39
CA ALA A 256 -16.12 7.26 -18.61
C ALA A 256 -17.15 8.38 -18.42
N LYS A 257 -18.28 8.08 -17.75
CA LYS A 257 -19.32 9.06 -17.43
C LYS A 257 -18.80 10.19 -16.52
N ARG A 258 -18.02 9.85 -15.48
CA ARG A 258 -17.60 10.82 -14.45
C ARG A 258 -16.33 11.58 -14.82
N ALA A 259 -15.39 10.94 -15.52
CA ALA A 259 -14.15 11.55 -15.98
C ALA A 259 -14.34 12.32 -17.31
N GLY A 260 -15.45 12.13 -18.01
CA GLY A 260 -15.73 12.72 -19.32
C GLY A 260 -14.81 12.25 -20.44
N LYS A 261 -14.10 11.13 -20.23
CA LYS A 261 -13.18 10.50 -21.19
C LYS A 261 -13.07 9.00 -20.92
N GLU A 262 -12.72 8.23 -21.95
CA GLU A 262 -12.38 6.82 -21.79
C GLU A 262 -11.01 6.65 -21.10
N LEU A 263 -10.84 5.52 -20.40
CA LEU A 263 -9.57 5.16 -19.81
C LEU A 263 -8.55 4.80 -20.89
N ASP A 264 -7.57 5.68 -21.05
CA ASP A 264 -6.51 5.56 -22.04
C ASP A 264 -5.37 4.70 -21.45
N ASN A 265 -5.61 3.39 -21.32
CA ASN A 265 -4.59 2.50 -20.79
C ASN A 265 -4.68 1.08 -21.40
N ASP A 266 -3.79 0.78 -22.35
CA ASP A 266 -3.69 -0.52 -23.03
C ASP A 266 -3.58 -1.71 -22.06
N ARG A 267 -2.99 -1.53 -20.87
CA ARG A 267 -2.89 -2.58 -19.83
C ARG A 267 -4.24 -2.88 -19.18
N ILE A 268 -5.09 -1.88 -19.00
CA ILE A 268 -6.44 -2.04 -18.44
C ILE A 268 -7.33 -2.75 -19.45
N LEU A 269 -7.27 -2.35 -20.72
CA LEU A 269 -8.04 -2.94 -21.81
C LEU A 269 -7.58 -4.35 -22.17
N ALA A 270 -6.29 -4.67 -22.04
CA ALA A 270 -5.76 -6.02 -22.26
C ALA A 270 -6.27 -7.05 -21.24
N THR A 271 -6.74 -6.62 -20.07
CA THR A 271 -7.30 -7.49 -19.03
C THR A 271 -8.78 -7.83 -19.29
N VAL A 272 -9.49 -7.03 -20.10
CA VAL A 272 -10.91 -7.24 -20.46
C VAL A 272 -11.08 -8.27 -21.58
N LYS A 273 -10.04 -8.56 -22.37
CA LYS A 273 -10.07 -9.45 -23.53
C LYS A 273 -9.67 -10.91 -23.25
N LYS A 274 -9.67 -11.36 -22.01
CA LYS A 274 -9.42 -12.78 -21.67
C LYS A 274 -10.60 -13.32 -20.81
#